data_a49f57a35a35f309b86586be8286a76f
#
_entry.id   a49f57a35a35f309b86586be8286a76f
#
_cell.length_a   1.000
_cell.length_b   1.000
_cell.length_c   1.000
_cell.angle_alpha   90.00
_cell.angle_beta   90.00
_cell.angle_gamma   90.00
#
_symmetry.space_group_name_H-M   'P 1'
#
loop_
_entity.id
_entity.type
_entity.pdbx_description
1 polymer ?
#
loop_
_entity_poly.entity_id
_entity_poly.type
_entity_poly.pdbx_seq_one_letter_code
_entity_poly.pdbx_strand_id
1 'polypeptide(L)' 'MKVGDLVKGARGTSPEYGAQTVGIIVGINPLDRRVMVKWNDMPKPYPEPRHYLKVISES' A
#
# COMPACT_ATOMS: atom_id res chain seq x y z
N MET A 1 -9.78 -5.01 2.54
CA MET A 1 -8.69 -4.58 1.63
C MET A 1 -8.72 -5.46 0.41
N LYS A 2 -8.75 -4.85 -0.75
CA LYS A 2 -8.88 -5.63 -1.98
C LYS A 2 -8.20 -4.88 -3.12
N VAL A 3 -8.02 -5.57 -4.23
CA VAL A 3 -7.41 -4.99 -5.42
C VAL A 3 -8.23 -3.79 -5.88
N GLY A 4 -7.55 -2.70 -6.16
CA GLY A 4 -8.19 -1.46 -6.56
C GLY A 4 -8.35 -0.45 -5.44
N ASP A 5 -8.20 -0.88 -4.19
CA ASP A 5 -8.30 0.05 -3.07
C ASP A 5 -7.12 1.00 -3.07
N LEU A 6 -7.39 2.24 -2.71
CA LEU A 6 -6.32 3.21 -2.48
C LEU A 6 -5.89 3.15 -1.03
N VAL A 7 -4.59 3.14 -0.82
CA VAL A 7 -4.03 3.02 0.52
C VAL A 7 -2.92 4.04 0.70
N LYS A 8 -2.58 4.28 1.95
CA LYS A 8 -1.38 5.03 2.27
C LYS A 8 -0.63 4.30 3.35
N GLY A 9 0.67 4.58 3.45
CA GLY A 9 1.48 4.00 4.49
C GLY A 9 1.05 4.53 5.83
N ALA A 10 0.71 3.64 6.73
CA ALA A 10 0.27 4.03 8.06
C ALA A 10 1.45 4.32 8.98
N ARG A 11 2.64 3.92 8.60
CA ARG A 11 3.83 4.15 9.40
C ARG A 11 4.41 5.50 9.08
N GLY A 12 4.52 6.33 10.04
CA GLY A 12 5.20 7.59 9.85
C GLY A 12 6.70 7.43 10.03
N THR A 13 7.28 6.43 9.41
CA THR A 13 8.68 6.12 9.65
C THR A 13 9.63 7.07 8.95
N SER A 14 9.20 7.64 7.86
CA SER A 14 10.06 8.54 7.12
C SER A 14 9.27 9.75 6.73
N PRO A 15 9.67 10.92 7.22
CA PRO A 15 8.96 12.14 6.81
C PRO A 15 9.11 12.45 5.34
N GLU A 16 10.12 11.90 4.70
CA GLU A 16 10.34 12.19 3.29
C GLU A 16 9.27 11.59 2.42
N TYR A 17 8.80 10.39 2.73
CA TYR A 17 7.81 9.78 1.86
C TYR A 17 6.79 8.92 2.57
N GLY A 18 6.77 8.97 3.84
CA GLY A 18 5.88 8.07 4.55
C GLY A 18 4.44 8.45 4.45
N ALA A 19 4.07 9.51 5.13
CA ALA A 19 2.66 9.82 5.34
C ALA A 19 1.96 10.33 4.09
N GLN A 20 2.70 10.85 3.15
CA GLN A 20 2.11 11.46 1.97
C GLN A 20 2.01 10.51 0.77
N THR A 21 2.61 9.35 0.88
CA THR A 21 2.63 8.43 -0.25
C THR A 21 1.33 7.64 -0.32
N VAL A 22 0.74 7.66 -1.49
CA VAL A 22 -0.50 6.95 -1.77
C VAL A 22 -0.19 5.87 -2.79
N GLY A 23 -0.82 4.72 -2.63
CA GLY A 23 -0.66 3.63 -3.56
C GLY A 23 -1.99 2.97 -3.85
N ILE A 24 -1.98 2.07 -4.82
CA ILE A 24 -3.15 1.28 -5.15
C ILE A 24 -2.78 -0.19 -5.02
N ILE A 25 -3.68 -0.97 -4.47
CA ILE A 25 -3.47 -2.39 -4.33
C ILE A 25 -3.66 -3.05 -5.69
N VAL A 26 -2.64 -3.71 -6.18
CA VAL A 26 -2.67 -4.36 -7.49
C VAL A 26 -2.67 -5.87 -7.38
N GLY A 27 -2.44 -6.42 -6.20
CA GLY A 27 -2.49 -7.85 -5.99
C GLY A 27 -2.50 -8.18 -4.52
N ILE A 28 -3.00 -9.36 -4.19
CA ILE A 28 -3.04 -9.84 -2.82
C ILE A 28 -2.49 -11.26 -2.83
N ASN A 29 -1.51 -11.49 -1.95
CA ASN A 29 -0.95 -12.81 -1.81
C ASN A 29 -1.65 -13.52 -0.66
N PRO A 30 -2.41 -14.58 -0.94
CA PRO A 30 -3.13 -15.27 0.12
C PRO A 30 -2.23 -16.06 1.05
N LEU A 31 -1.01 -16.33 0.66
CA LEU A 31 -0.14 -17.22 1.43
C LEU A 31 0.67 -16.49 2.49
N ASP A 32 1.06 -15.25 2.26
CA ASP A 32 1.94 -14.58 3.19
C ASP A 32 1.38 -13.28 3.75
N ARG A 33 0.10 -13.04 3.56
CA ARG A 33 -0.62 -11.89 4.13
C ARG A 33 -0.08 -10.54 3.67
N ARG A 34 0.67 -10.53 2.59
CA ARG A 34 1.13 -9.29 2.03
C ARG A 34 0.28 -8.90 0.85
N VAL A 35 0.24 -7.62 0.59
CA VAL A 35 -0.45 -7.11 -0.58
C VAL A 35 0.55 -6.38 -1.45
N MET A 36 0.34 -6.44 -2.74
CA MET A 36 1.19 -5.75 -3.69
C MET A 36 0.62 -4.37 -3.90
N VAL A 37 1.42 -3.36 -3.61
CA VAL A 37 1.00 -1.97 -3.69
C VAL A 37 1.86 -1.25 -4.70
N LYS A 38 1.21 -0.62 -5.66
CA LYS A 38 1.89 0.25 -6.61
C LYS A 38 1.82 1.65 -6.04
N TRP A 39 2.93 2.10 -5.49
CA TRP A 39 3.01 3.42 -4.90
C TRP A 39 3.09 4.49 -5.98
N ASN A 40 2.56 5.63 -5.67
CA ASN A 40 2.46 6.73 -6.61
C ASN A 40 3.82 7.16 -7.16
N ASP A 41 4.84 7.09 -6.33
CA ASP A 41 6.17 7.56 -6.69
C ASP A 41 7.13 6.42 -7.05
N MET A 42 6.61 5.22 -7.22
CA MET A 42 7.43 4.06 -7.51
C MET A 42 7.08 3.48 -8.88
N PRO A 43 8.07 2.97 -9.61
CA PRO A 43 7.80 2.41 -10.94
C PRO A 43 7.21 1.01 -10.92
N LYS A 44 7.32 0.30 -9.80
CA LYS A 44 6.89 -1.09 -9.69
C LYS A 44 6.10 -1.32 -8.44
N PRO A 45 5.20 -2.32 -8.42
CA PRO A 45 4.55 -2.68 -7.18
C PRO A 45 5.53 -3.34 -6.22
N TYR A 46 5.27 -3.16 -4.94
CA TYR A 46 6.08 -3.75 -3.88
C TYR A 46 5.19 -4.48 -2.90
N PRO A 47 5.68 -5.59 -2.33
CA PRO A 47 4.92 -6.29 -1.29
C PRO A 47 4.98 -5.50 0.01
N GLU A 48 3.80 -5.29 0.61
CA GLU A 48 3.71 -4.56 1.86
C GLU A 48 2.88 -5.34 2.86
N PRO A 49 3.28 -5.35 4.12
CA PRO A 49 2.43 -5.94 5.15
C PRO A 49 1.15 -5.15 5.29
N ARG A 50 0.04 -5.86 5.50
CA ARG A 50 -1.26 -5.21 5.60
C ARG A 50 -1.32 -4.17 6.71
N HIS A 51 -0.67 -4.45 7.82
CA HIS A 51 -0.78 -3.55 8.97
C HIS A 51 -0.04 -2.23 8.76
N TYR A 52 0.75 -2.13 7.72
CA TYR A 52 1.39 -0.85 7.36
C TYR A 52 0.45 0.06 6.59
N LEU A 53 -0.64 -0.47 6.12
CA LEU A 53 -1.46 0.22 5.13
C LEU A 53 -2.76 0.67 5.74
N LYS A 54 -3.20 1.83 5.32
CA LYS A 54 -4.50 2.34 5.69
C LYS A 54 -5.28 2.58 4.42
N VAL A 55 -6.46 1.97 4.32
CA VAL A 55 -7.31 2.17 3.15
C VAL A 55 -7.95 3.54 3.25
N ILE A 56 -7.74 4.34 2.22
CA ILE A 56 -8.31 5.68 2.18
C ILE A 56 -9.46 5.79 1.20
N SER A 57 -9.58 4.85 0.27
CA SER A 57 -10.70 4.82 -0.64
C SER A 57 -10.87 3.38 -1.13
N GLU A 58 -12.03 2.84 -0.90
CA GLU A 58 -12.33 1.48 -1.35
C GLU A 58 -12.81 1.48 -2.78
N SER A 59 -12.37 0.47 -3.49
CA SER A 59 -12.77 0.27 -4.87
C SER A 59 -14.20 -0.21 -4.98
#